data_6ec0c14ce6d6bb8c36e376c7065b4e21
#
_entry.id   6ec0c14ce6d6bb8c36e376c7065b4e21
#
_cell.length_a   1.000
_cell.length_b   1.000
_cell.length_c   1.000
_cell.angle_alpha   90.00
_cell.angle_beta   90.00
_cell.angle_gamma   90.00
#
_symmetry.space_group_name_H-M   'P 1'
#
loop_
_entity.id
_entity.type
_entity.pdbx_description
1 polymer ?
#
loop_
_entity_poly.entity_id
_entity_poly.type
_entity_poly.pdbx_seq_one_letter_code
_entity_poly.pdbx_strand_id
1 'polypeptide(L)'
;ELLAQTEKNISSGFRAIKMKVGRDNLDEDIDRIAAMRKHLGKNFPLMVDANMRWTVDEAIRAARSFREFDLVWLEEPTIPEDFSGHNRILVEGGVPVSAGENLHTIYDFQHMLEANGVSYIEPDVSNCGGITVWMKVAKLAEARNLPVTSHGVHDIHVHLLGAVPNASYLEVHGFG
;
A
#
# COMPACT_ATOMS: atom_id res chain seq x y z
N GLU A 1 3.37 -9.50 20.76
CA GLU A 1 2.56 -10.14 19.73
C GLU A 1 3.03 -9.75 18.34
N LEU A 2 3.04 -8.44 17.96
CA LEU A 2 3.44 -7.95 16.64
C LEU A 2 4.80 -8.47 16.17
N LEU A 3 5.87 -8.30 16.98
CA LEU A 3 7.22 -8.74 16.64
C LEU A 3 7.33 -10.27 16.50
N ALA A 4 6.63 -11.03 17.34
CA ALA A 4 6.64 -12.50 17.25
C ALA A 4 5.97 -13.01 15.95
N GLN A 5 4.88 -12.37 15.51
CA GLN A 5 4.27 -12.66 14.23
C GLN A 5 5.18 -12.30 13.06
N THR A 6 5.88 -11.17 13.15
CA THR A 6 6.85 -10.73 12.16
C THR A 6 7.98 -11.75 11.99
N GLU A 7 8.56 -12.26 13.08
CA GLU A 7 9.58 -13.30 13.05
C GLU A 7 9.10 -14.60 12.37
N LYS A 8 7.87 -15.01 12.68
CA LYS A 8 7.25 -16.17 12.04
C LYS A 8 7.14 -15.95 10.52
N ASN A 9 6.70 -14.79 10.08
CA ASN A 9 6.58 -14.47 8.66
C ASN A 9 7.94 -14.47 7.96
N ILE A 10 8.95 -13.82 8.55
CA ILE A 10 10.31 -13.79 7.99
C ILE A 10 10.88 -15.22 7.90
N SER A 11 10.70 -16.03 8.93
CA SER A 11 11.13 -17.44 8.96
C SER A 11 10.42 -18.29 7.89
N SER A 12 9.20 -17.91 7.52
CA SER A 12 8.43 -18.52 6.43
C SER A 12 8.86 -18.05 5.03
N GLY A 13 9.83 -17.14 4.95
CA GLY A 13 10.40 -16.69 3.68
C GLY A 13 9.90 -15.36 3.16
N PHE A 14 9.01 -14.66 3.88
CA PHE A 14 8.57 -13.31 3.48
C PHE A 14 9.72 -12.31 3.50
N ARG A 15 9.75 -11.41 2.51
CA ARG A 15 10.81 -10.43 2.30
C ARG A 15 10.37 -8.98 2.49
N ALA A 16 9.13 -8.77 2.86
CA ALA A 16 8.53 -7.49 3.21
C ALA A 16 7.45 -7.72 4.25
N ILE A 17 7.16 -6.70 5.05
CA ILE A 17 6.09 -6.75 6.07
C ILE A 17 5.20 -5.51 5.89
N LYS A 18 3.90 -5.72 5.92
CA LYS A 18 2.87 -4.68 6.02
C LYS A 18 2.19 -4.77 7.39
N MET A 19 2.06 -3.65 8.09
CA MET A 19 1.41 -3.59 9.39
C MET A 19 0.28 -2.56 9.40
N LYS A 20 -0.78 -2.83 10.17
CA LYS A 20 -1.91 -1.91 10.30
C LYS A 20 -1.55 -0.73 11.22
N VAL A 21 -1.97 0.45 10.79
CA VAL A 21 -1.94 1.73 11.52
C VAL A 21 -3.35 2.34 11.58
N GLY A 22 -3.50 3.55 12.04
CA GLY A 22 -4.80 4.23 12.15
C GLY A 22 -5.41 4.08 13.55
N ARG A 23 -4.57 4.05 14.60
CA ARG A 23 -5.02 4.16 15.99
C ARG A 23 -5.58 5.54 16.27
N ASP A 24 -6.47 5.66 17.26
CA ASP A 24 -7.03 6.94 17.68
C ASP A 24 -5.93 7.89 18.20
N ASN A 25 -4.92 7.33 18.83
CA ASN A 25 -3.70 8.06 19.21
C ASN A 25 -2.56 7.76 18.23
N LEU A 26 -2.13 8.77 17.49
CA LEU A 26 -1.06 8.67 16.51
C LEU A 26 0.28 8.23 17.12
N ASP A 27 0.57 8.62 18.37
CA ASP A 27 1.82 8.25 19.06
C ASP A 27 1.93 6.72 19.22
N GLU A 28 0.80 6.01 19.39
CA GLU A 28 0.80 4.55 19.44
C GLU A 28 1.27 3.92 18.12
N ASP A 29 0.87 4.49 16.98
CA ASP A 29 1.32 4.01 15.68
C ASP A 29 2.80 4.35 15.46
N ILE A 30 3.25 5.53 15.84
CA ILE A 30 4.66 5.93 15.79
C ILE A 30 5.53 4.95 16.58
N ASP A 31 5.16 4.65 17.82
CA ASP A 31 5.89 3.71 18.68
C ASP A 31 5.93 2.29 18.09
N ARG A 32 4.82 1.83 17.50
CA ARG A 32 4.73 0.51 16.86
C ARG A 32 5.59 0.43 15.60
N ILE A 33 5.58 1.46 14.76
CA ILE A 33 6.43 1.54 13.57
C ILE A 33 7.90 1.60 13.98
N ALA A 34 8.26 2.41 14.99
CA ALA A 34 9.61 2.50 15.52
C ALA A 34 10.12 1.14 16.03
N ALA A 35 9.27 0.42 16.79
CA ALA A 35 9.59 -0.92 17.28
C ALA A 35 9.81 -1.91 16.13
N MET A 36 8.95 -1.87 15.09
CA MET A 36 9.09 -2.71 13.89
C MET A 36 10.37 -2.36 13.12
N ARG A 37 10.63 -1.08 12.86
CA ARG A 37 11.83 -0.64 12.15
C ARG A 37 13.11 -1.01 12.88
N LYS A 38 13.13 -0.86 14.21
CA LYS A 38 14.25 -1.30 15.06
C LYS A 38 14.48 -2.82 14.96
N HIS A 39 13.40 -3.61 14.92
CA HIS A 39 13.46 -5.07 14.86
C HIS A 39 13.91 -5.58 13.48
N LEU A 40 13.34 -5.02 12.41
CA LEU A 40 13.61 -5.41 11.02
C LEU A 40 14.96 -4.90 10.49
N GLY A 41 15.51 -3.85 11.11
CA GLY A 41 16.67 -3.14 10.59
C GLY A 41 16.31 -2.16 9.46
N LYS A 42 17.28 -1.33 9.09
CA LYS A 42 17.07 -0.17 8.20
C LYS A 42 16.59 -0.55 6.79
N ASN A 43 17.08 -1.67 6.25
CA ASN A 43 16.92 -1.99 4.82
C ASN A 43 15.78 -2.98 4.53
N PHE A 44 15.10 -3.48 5.56
CA PHE A 44 14.01 -4.43 5.33
C PHE A 44 12.74 -3.66 4.91
N PRO A 45 12.08 -4.05 3.79
CA PRO A 45 10.88 -3.36 3.32
C PRO A 45 9.75 -3.42 4.35
N LEU A 46 9.29 -2.24 4.78
CA LEU A 46 8.18 -2.08 5.73
C LEU A 46 7.14 -1.15 5.11
N MET A 47 5.90 -1.61 5.08
CA MET A 47 4.73 -0.87 4.66
C MET A 47 3.78 -0.69 5.84
N VAL A 48 2.94 0.33 5.78
CA VAL A 48 1.87 0.54 6.74
C VAL A 48 0.56 0.76 6.02
N ASP A 49 -0.55 0.31 6.63
CA ASP A 49 -1.88 0.36 6.05
C ASP A 49 -2.86 0.96 7.05
N ALA A 50 -3.49 2.06 6.66
CA ALA A 50 -4.44 2.81 7.48
C ALA A 50 -5.91 2.40 7.25
N ASN A 51 -6.21 1.62 6.23
CA ASN A 51 -7.58 1.19 5.88
C ASN A 51 -8.59 2.34 5.96
N MET A 52 -8.31 3.44 5.27
CA MET A 52 -9.21 4.61 5.11
C MET A 52 -9.58 5.34 6.43
N ARG A 53 -8.75 5.21 7.47
CA ARG A 53 -9.11 5.70 8.83
C ARG A 53 -9.07 7.21 8.99
N TRP A 54 -8.35 7.94 8.13
CA TRP A 54 -8.07 9.35 8.34
C TRP A 54 -8.76 10.27 7.34
N THR A 55 -9.06 11.48 7.79
CA THR A 55 -9.23 12.62 6.88
C THR A 55 -7.90 12.96 6.22
N VAL A 56 -7.93 13.71 5.12
CA VAL A 56 -6.72 14.11 4.39
C VAL A 56 -5.71 14.82 5.30
N ASP A 57 -6.17 15.74 6.15
CA ASP A 57 -5.28 16.51 7.02
C ASP A 57 -4.69 15.65 8.17
N GLU A 58 -5.43 14.67 8.68
CA GLU A 58 -4.91 13.68 9.64
C GLU A 58 -3.87 12.79 8.98
N ALA A 59 -4.15 12.29 7.78
CA ALA A 59 -3.22 11.49 6.99
C ALA A 59 -1.92 12.22 6.69
N ILE A 60 -1.98 13.51 6.36
CA ILE A 60 -0.78 14.35 6.15
C ILE A 60 0.04 14.46 7.44
N ARG A 61 -0.61 14.67 8.59
CA ARG A 61 0.10 14.70 9.88
C ARG A 61 0.78 13.37 10.20
N ALA A 62 0.03 12.26 10.03
CA ALA A 62 0.56 10.92 10.23
C ALA A 62 1.75 10.63 9.30
N ALA A 63 1.58 10.88 8.00
CA ALA A 63 2.64 10.67 7.01
C ALA A 63 3.92 11.45 7.36
N ARG A 64 3.79 12.72 7.78
CA ARG A 64 4.95 13.54 8.21
C ARG A 64 5.70 12.92 9.39
N SER A 65 4.98 12.34 10.35
CA SER A 65 5.58 11.66 11.50
C SER A 65 6.23 10.33 11.10
N PHE A 66 5.79 9.72 9.99
CA PHE A 66 6.33 8.44 9.52
C PHE A 66 7.55 8.58 8.61
N ARG A 67 7.92 9.77 8.16
CA ARG A 67 9.05 10.00 7.23
C ARG A 67 10.37 9.38 7.68
N GLU A 68 10.65 9.41 8.97
CA GLU A 68 11.91 8.92 9.54
C GLU A 68 12.06 7.40 9.47
N PHE A 69 10.95 6.66 9.23
CA PHE A 69 10.95 5.21 9.24
C PHE A 69 11.25 4.57 7.88
N ASP A 70 11.47 5.36 6.84
CA ASP A 70 11.79 4.86 5.49
C ASP A 70 10.81 3.76 5.02
N LEU A 71 9.53 4.10 5.04
CA LEU A 71 8.45 3.20 4.63
C LEU A 71 8.42 3.06 3.10
N VAL A 72 8.13 1.86 2.62
CA VAL A 72 7.89 1.63 1.19
C VAL A 72 6.64 2.38 0.74
N TRP A 73 5.55 2.31 1.53
CA TRP A 73 4.35 3.13 1.36
C TRP A 73 3.48 3.21 2.62
N LEU A 74 2.61 4.20 2.62
CA LEU A 74 1.42 4.32 3.43
C LEU A 74 0.21 3.96 2.54
N GLU A 75 -0.52 2.89 2.90
CA GLU A 75 -1.64 2.35 2.15
C GLU A 75 -2.96 2.92 2.65
N GLU A 76 -3.85 3.22 1.71
CA GLU A 76 -5.21 3.70 1.93
C GLU A 76 -5.34 4.70 3.10
N PRO A 77 -4.61 5.82 3.07
CA PRO A 77 -4.64 6.78 4.17
C PRO A 77 -6.01 7.43 4.38
N THR A 78 -6.79 7.60 3.30
CA THR A 78 -8.13 8.21 3.29
C THR A 78 -9.07 7.42 2.39
N ILE A 79 -10.32 7.86 2.25
CA ILE A 79 -11.33 7.18 1.41
C ILE A 79 -10.85 7.05 -0.04
N PRO A 80 -11.13 5.92 -0.72
CA PRO A 80 -10.54 5.60 -2.02
C PRO A 80 -10.93 6.58 -3.13
N GLU A 81 -12.11 7.20 -3.05
CA GLU A 81 -12.62 8.12 -4.06
C GLU A 81 -12.06 9.54 -3.96
N ASP A 82 -11.36 9.89 -2.88
CA ASP A 82 -10.72 11.21 -2.76
C ASP A 82 -9.35 11.21 -3.45
N PHE A 83 -9.36 11.15 -4.78
CA PHE A 83 -8.15 11.12 -5.60
C PHE A 83 -7.25 12.35 -5.40
N SER A 84 -7.86 13.52 -5.22
CA SER A 84 -7.13 14.76 -4.94
C SER A 84 -6.55 14.78 -3.53
N GLY A 85 -7.26 14.20 -2.57
CA GLY A 85 -6.78 14.02 -1.21
C GLY A 85 -5.56 13.10 -1.14
N HIS A 86 -5.57 12.00 -1.89
CA HIS A 86 -4.41 11.11 -2.01
C HIS A 86 -3.18 11.85 -2.54
N ASN A 87 -3.34 12.69 -3.58
CA ASN A 87 -2.24 13.52 -4.10
C ASN A 87 -1.71 14.48 -3.03
N ARG A 88 -2.61 15.17 -2.29
CA ARG A 88 -2.18 16.05 -1.19
C ARG A 88 -1.40 15.29 -0.12
N ILE A 89 -1.86 14.10 0.26
CA ILE A 89 -1.18 13.26 1.26
C ILE A 89 0.21 12.86 0.78
N LEU A 90 0.33 12.42 -0.47
CA LEU A 90 1.61 12.07 -1.09
C LEU A 90 2.59 13.24 -1.09
N VAL A 91 2.15 14.42 -1.57
CA VAL A 91 3.02 15.59 -1.74
C VAL A 91 3.34 16.26 -0.40
N GLU A 92 2.32 16.54 0.41
CA GLU A 92 2.48 17.26 1.68
C GLU A 92 2.96 16.34 2.81
N GLY A 93 2.57 15.07 2.79
CA GLY A 93 3.00 14.04 3.73
C GLY A 93 4.44 13.59 3.51
N GLY A 94 4.85 13.44 2.25
CA GLY A 94 6.23 13.11 1.86
C GLY A 94 6.62 11.65 2.14
N VAL A 95 5.64 10.74 2.22
CA VAL A 95 5.79 9.28 2.24
C VAL A 95 5.10 8.74 0.99
N PRO A 96 5.66 7.75 0.28
CA PRO A 96 4.97 7.13 -0.84
C PRO A 96 3.58 6.60 -0.43
N VAL A 97 2.61 6.68 -1.31
CA VAL A 97 1.22 6.23 -1.05
C VAL A 97 0.90 5.06 -1.96
N SER A 98 0.22 4.03 -1.43
CA SER A 98 -0.42 2.96 -2.19
C SER A 98 -1.93 3.01 -1.99
N ALA A 99 -2.68 2.75 -3.05
CA ALA A 99 -4.14 2.57 -3.00
C ALA A 99 -4.63 1.82 -4.24
N GLY A 100 -5.82 1.23 -4.14
CA GLY A 100 -6.47 0.60 -5.27
C GLY A 100 -7.29 -0.64 -4.95
N GLU A 101 -7.14 -1.24 -3.78
CA GLU A 101 -7.90 -2.43 -3.37
C GLU A 101 -9.41 -2.19 -3.37
N ASN A 102 -9.83 -0.96 -3.07
CA ASN A 102 -11.23 -0.52 -3.02
C ASN A 102 -11.66 0.29 -4.26
N LEU A 103 -10.91 0.25 -5.35
CA LEU A 103 -11.31 0.80 -6.64
C LEU A 103 -11.95 -0.30 -7.51
N HIS A 104 -13.10 0.00 -8.10
CA HIS A 104 -13.94 -1.03 -8.72
C HIS A 104 -13.97 -1.01 -10.24
N THR A 105 -13.61 0.11 -10.86
CA THR A 105 -13.66 0.27 -12.31
C THR A 105 -12.36 0.79 -12.88
N ILE A 106 -12.09 0.49 -14.16
CA ILE A 106 -10.92 1.04 -14.86
C ILE A 106 -10.89 2.59 -14.80
N TYR A 107 -12.05 3.23 -14.70
CA TYR A 107 -12.15 4.69 -14.65
C TYR A 107 -11.71 5.25 -13.31
N ASP A 108 -11.99 4.55 -12.20
CA ASP A 108 -11.50 4.95 -10.87
C ASP A 108 -9.97 4.93 -10.84
N PHE A 109 -9.37 3.87 -11.37
CA PHE A 109 -7.91 3.77 -11.52
C PHE A 109 -7.35 4.87 -12.41
N GLN A 110 -8.03 5.18 -13.52
CA GLN A 110 -7.63 6.28 -14.40
C GLN A 110 -7.63 7.61 -13.64
N HIS A 111 -8.69 7.92 -12.90
CA HIS A 111 -8.80 9.15 -12.11
C HIS A 111 -7.73 9.23 -11.02
N MET A 112 -7.47 8.13 -10.30
CA MET A 112 -6.39 8.06 -9.30
C MET A 112 -5.03 8.38 -9.93
N LEU A 113 -4.75 7.77 -11.08
CA LEU A 113 -3.49 7.97 -11.80
C LEU A 113 -3.38 9.38 -12.40
N GLU A 114 -4.48 9.97 -12.89
CA GLU A 114 -4.53 11.35 -13.41
C GLU A 114 -4.32 12.37 -12.28
N ALA A 115 -4.84 12.10 -11.10
CA ALA A 115 -4.61 12.93 -9.92
C ALA A 115 -3.17 12.82 -9.38
N ASN A 116 -2.34 11.87 -9.87
CA ASN A 116 -1.03 11.53 -9.31
C ASN A 116 -1.13 11.19 -7.81
N GLY A 117 -2.18 10.48 -7.41
CA GLY A 117 -2.51 10.21 -6.01
C GLY A 117 -1.69 9.10 -5.36
N VAL A 118 -0.96 8.31 -6.15
CA VAL A 118 -0.23 7.13 -5.66
C VAL A 118 1.18 7.02 -6.23
N SER A 119 2.05 6.36 -5.46
CA SER A 119 3.37 5.88 -5.89
C SER A 119 3.33 4.40 -6.32
N TYR A 120 2.37 3.65 -5.78
CA TYR A 120 2.08 2.25 -6.11
C TYR A 120 0.59 2.12 -6.35
N ILE A 121 0.20 1.47 -7.46
CA ILE A 121 -1.21 1.14 -7.70
C ILE A 121 -1.47 -0.32 -7.32
N GLU A 122 -2.56 -0.56 -6.61
CA GLU A 122 -2.81 -1.81 -5.90
C GLU A 122 -4.18 -2.42 -6.22
N PRO A 123 -4.43 -2.85 -7.48
CA PRO A 123 -5.71 -3.44 -7.84
C PRO A 123 -5.89 -4.84 -7.22
N ASP A 124 -7.08 -5.09 -6.68
CA ASP A 124 -7.55 -6.44 -6.33
C ASP A 124 -8.36 -7.02 -7.49
N VAL A 125 -7.94 -8.17 -8.00
CA VAL A 125 -8.59 -8.83 -9.14
C VAL A 125 -10.06 -9.21 -8.85
N SER A 126 -10.42 -9.45 -7.59
CA SER A 126 -11.80 -9.77 -7.18
C SER A 126 -12.70 -8.54 -7.14
N ASN A 127 -12.13 -7.34 -6.94
CA ASN A 127 -12.85 -6.08 -6.82
C ASN A 127 -12.84 -5.24 -8.10
N CYS A 128 -11.72 -5.20 -8.80
CA CYS A 128 -11.52 -4.27 -9.93
C CYS A 128 -12.25 -4.66 -11.23
N GLY A 129 -12.95 -5.80 -11.25
CA GLY A 129 -13.65 -6.30 -12.45
C GLY A 129 -12.93 -7.44 -13.17
N GLY A 130 -12.07 -8.18 -12.45
CA GLY A 130 -11.43 -9.40 -12.93
C GLY A 130 -10.10 -9.18 -13.65
N ILE A 131 -9.55 -10.27 -14.15
CA ILE A 131 -8.21 -10.33 -14.79
C ILE A 131 -8.05 -9.31 -15.92
N THR A 132 -9.05 -9.17 -16.78
CA THR A 132 -8.98 -8.26 -17.93
C THR A 132 -8.82 -6.81 -17.50
N VAL A 133 -9.54 -6.38 -16.45
CA VAL A 133 -9.43 -5.00 -15.93
C VAL A 133 -8.12 -4.83 -15.19
N TRP A 134 -7.72 -5.79 -14.37
CA TRP A 134 -6.43 -5.76 -13.65
C TRP A 134 -5.26 -5.55 -14.63
N MET A 135 -5.22 -6.30 -15.73
CA MET A 135 -4.19 -6.17 -16.77
C MET A 135 -4.20 -4.79 -17.45
N LYS A 136 -5.38 -4.19 -17.64
CA LYS A 136 -5.49 -2.81 -18.17
C LYS A 136 -4.95 -1.79 -17.15
N VAL A 137 -5.26 -1.96 -15.87
CA VAL A 137 -4.72 -1.11 -14.80
C VAL A 137 -3.19 -1.17 -14.77
N ALA A 138 -2.62 -2.37 -14.81
CA ALA A 138 -1.17 -2.57 -14.87
C ALA A 138 -0.53 -1.83 -16.07
N LYS A 139 -1.16 -1.86 -17.25
CA LYS A 139 -0.71 -1.13 -18.45
C LYS A 139 -0.83 0.39 -18.31
N LEU A 140 -1.90 0.90 -17.67
CA LEU A 140 -2.04 2.33 -17.37
C LEU A 140 -0.95 2.82 -16.41
N ALA A 141 -0.62 2.00 -15.41
CA ALA A 141 0.46 2.29 -14.47
C ALA A 141 1.84 2.26 -15.17
N GLU A 142 2.10 1.23 -16.00
CA GLU A 142 3.33 1.11 -16.78
C GLU A 142 3.57 2.37 -17.64
N ALA A 143 2.53 2.86 -18.33
CA ALA A 143 2.62 4.05 -19.17
C ALA A 143 2.97 5.34 -18.38
N ARG A 144 2.87 5.30 -17.06
CA ARG A 144 3.22 6.39 -16.14
C ARG A 144 4.48 6.09 -15.30
N ASN A 145 5.22 5.03 -15.62
CA ASN A 145 6.38 4.54 -14.85
C ASN A 145 6.04 4.23 -13.37
N LEU A 146 4.82 3.79 -13.11
CA LEU A 146 4.39 3.38 -11.79
C LEU A 146 4.40 1.85 -11.66
N PRO A 147 4.87 1.33 -10.52
CA PRO A 147 4.75 -0.07 -10.20
C PRO A 147 3.31 -0.47 -9.89
N VAL A 148 2.94 -1.70 -10.24
CA VAL A 148 1.71 -2.35 -9.80
C VAL A 148 2.03 -3.37 -8.72
N THR A 149 1.26 -3.36 -7.66
CA THR A 149 1.29 -4.32 -6.57
C THR A 149 -0.06 -5.06 -6.51
N SER A 150 -0.29 -5.91 -5.52
CA SER A 150 -1.54 -6.66 -5.40
C SER A 150 -2.10 -6.57 -4.00
N HIS A 151 -3.44 -6.67 -3.90
CA HIS A 151 -4.17 -6.89 -2.67
C HIS A 151 -4.89 -8.23 -2.72
N GLY A 152 -4.78 -9.04 -1.65
CA GLY A 152 -5.52 -10.30 -1.51
C GLY A 152 -5.27 -11.32 -2.63
N VAL A 153 -6.10 -12.32 -2.71
CA VAL A 153 -6.19 -13.35 -3.79
C VAL A 153 -4.83 -13.72 -4.42
N HIS A 154 -3.83 -13.96 -3.57
CA HIS A 154 -2.43 -14.14 -3.99
C HIS A 154 -2.22 -15.28 -5.00
N ASP A 155 -3.06 -16.32 -4.95
CA ASP A 155 -3.01 -17.45 -5.89
C ASP A 155 -3.26 -17.02 -7.34
N ILE A 156 -4.06 -15.98 -7.57
CA ILE A 156 -4.29 -15.40 -8.89
C ILE A 156 -3.25 -14.32 -9.19
N HIS A 157 -2.99 -13.43 -8.22
CA HIS A 157 -2.11 -12.29 -8.41
C HIS A 157 -0.67 -12.68 -8.72
N VAL A 158 -0.17 -13.83 -8.22
CA VAL A 158 1.17 -14.30 -8.56
C VAL A 158 1.36 -14.49 -10.07
N HIS A 159 0.34 -14.93 -10.78
CA HIS A 159 0.35 -15.09 -12.23
C HIS A 159 0.24 -13.74 -12.96
N LEU A 160 -0.59 -12.83 -12.44
CA LEU A 160 -0.79 -11.51 -13.04
C LEU A 160 0.47 -10.65 -12.91
N LEU A 161 1.07 -10.62 -11.72
CA LEU A 161 2.34 -9.94 -11.49
C LEU A 161 3.48 -10.55 -12.31
N GLY A 162 3.51 -11.88 -12.46
CA GLY A 162 4.48 -12.56 -13.32
C GLY A 162 4.34 -12.23 -14.82
N ALA A 163 3.21 -11.66 -15.25
CA ALA A 163 2.90 -11.34 -16.64
C ALA A 163 3.14 -9.87 -17.02
N VAL A 164 3.53 -9.00 -16.07
CA VAL A 164 3.70 -7.56 -16.31
C VAL A 164 5.10 -7.07 -15.97
N PRO A 165 5.67 -6.13 -16.73
CA PRO A 165 7.05 -5.68 -16.53
C PRO A 165 7.22 -4.74 -15.34
N ASN A 166 6.15 -4.09 -14.88
CA ASN A 166 6.13 -3.15 -13.77
C ASN A 166 5.63 -3.76 -12.46
N ALA A 167 5.71 -5.09 -12.32
CA ALA A 167 5.37 -5.80 -11.08
C ALA A 167 6.23 -5.33 -9.90
N SER A 168 5.61 -5.23 -8.73
CA SER A 168 6.28 -4.89 -7.48
C SER A 168 6.04 -6.00 -6.45
N TYR A 169 5.25 -5.79 -5.44
CA TYR A 169 5.03 -6.74 -4.36
C TYR A 169 3.80 -7.62 -4.60
N LEU A 170 3.90 -8.87 -4.20
CA LEU A 170 2.78 -9.78 -4.04
C LEU A 170 2.37 -9.78 -2.56
N GLU A 171 1.16 -9.31 -2.27
CA GLU A 171 0.62 -9.44 -0.93
C GLU A 171 0.13 -10.87 -0.68
N VAL A 172 0.48 -11.40 0.49
CA VAL A 172 -0.01 -12.70 0.95
C VAL A 172 -0.63 -12.52 2.32
N HIS A 173 -1.94 -12.73 2.41
CA HIS A 173 -2.64 -12.79 3.68
C HIS A 173 -2.39 -14.15 4.32
N GLY A 174 -1.95 -14.15 5.57
CA GLY A 174 -1.94 -15.36 6.37
C GLY A 174 -3.38 -15.75 6.71
N PHE A 175 -3.92 -16.71 6.01
CA PHE A 175 -5.12 -17.40 6.50
C PHE A 175 -4.65 -18.29 7.66
N GLY A 176 -4.86 -17.77 8.87
CA GLY A 176 -4.66 -18.54 10.09
C GLY A 176 -5.78 -19.52 10.30
#